data_c0d43d07b4dcdc6825142474b62b5082
#
_entry.id   c0d43d07b4dcdc6825142474b62b5082
#
_cell.length_a   1.000
_cell.length_b   1.000
_cell.length_c   1.000
_cell.angle_alpha   90.00
_cell.angle_beta   90.00
_cell.angle_gamma   90.00
#
_symmetry.space_group_name_H-M   'P 1'
#
loop_
_entity.id
_entity.type
_entity.pdbx_description
1 polymer ?
#
loop_
_entity_poly.entity_id
_entity_poly.type
_entity_poly.pdbx_seq_one_letter_code
_entity_poly.pdbx_strand_id
1 'polypeptide(L)'
;MCLLRQEGKEDGILGKSILRMIIDLPKNVENIIERLKEHGFEGFAVGGCVRDSLLKKTPKDWDITTDALPVDMKKIFKKTFDTGIAHGTVTVLMDGVGYELTTYRIDGNYSDGRHPDSVSFSKSLSEDLCRRDFTINAMAYSNKKGIVDLFDGRKDLQNGIIRAVGDAKKRFD
;
A
#
# COMPACT_ATOMS: atom_id res chain seq x y z
N MET A 1 -1.84 12.20 -14.91
CA MET A 1 -1.69 10.85 -15.47
C MET A 1 -0.32 10.33 -15.02
N CYS A 2 -0.30 9.36 -14.13
CA CYS A 2 0.94 8.77 -13.66
C CYS A 2 1.55 7.92 -14.80
N LEU A 3 2.76 8.29 -15.25
CA LEU A 3 3.47 7.52 -16.27
C LEU A 3 4.07 6.27 -15.63
N LEU A 4 3.45 5.13 -15.86
CA LEU A 4 4.03 3.83 -15.51
C LEU A 4 5.21 3.58 -16.43
N ARG A 5 6.40 3.32 -15.89
CA ARG A 5 7.51 2.79 -16.68
C ARG A 5 7.12 1.40 -17.19
N GLN A 6 7.10 1.23 -18.51
CA GLN A 6 7.01 -0.10 -19.12
C GLN A 6 8.29 -0.85 -18.80
N GLU A 7 8.15 -2.05 -18.26
CA GLU A 7 9.26 -2.97 -18.05
C GLU A 7 9.85 -3.36 -19.40
N GLY A 8 11.09 -2.91 -19.65
CA GLY A 8 11.90 -3.41 -20.74
C GLY A 8 12.40 -4.82 -20.39
N LYS A 9 12.11 -5.79 -21.26
CA LYS A 9 12.75 -7.10 -21.26
C LYS A 9 14.26 -6.93 -21.41
N GLU A 10 15.02 -7.41 -20.44
CA GLU A 10 16.41 -7.77 -20.65
C GLU A 10 16.62 -9.22 -20.23
N ASP A 11 16.75 -10.08 -21.26
CA ASP A 11 17.31 -11.41 -21.13
C ASP A 11 18.83 -11.27 -20.90
N GLY A 12 19.32 -11.72 -19.78
CA GLY A 12 20.76 -11.72 -19.47
C GLY A 12 21.09 -12.64 -18.30
N ILE A 13 21.46 -13.85 -18.62
CA ILE A 13 22.00 -14.92 -17.78
C ILE A 13 23.13 -14.37 -16.90
N LEU A 14 22.95 -14.37 -15.57
CA LEU A 14 23.97 -14.81 -14.58
C LEU A 14 23.34 -14.78 -13.17
N GLY A 15 23.44 -15.89 -12.46
CA GLY A 15 22.86 -16.14 -11.16
C GLY A 15 23.25 -15.10 -10.11
N LYS A 16 22.38 -14.12 -9.89
CA LYS A 16 22.25 -13.43 -8.61
C LYS A 16 21.02 -14.01 -7.95
N SER A 17 21.25 -14.83 -6.95
CA SER A 17 20.26 -15.14 -5.93
C SER A 17 19.65 -13.79 -5.53
N ILE A 18 18.45 -13.50 -6.07
CA ILE A 18 17.64 -12.40 -5.61
C ILE A 18 17.20 -12.84 -4.22
N LEU A 19 17.93 -12.41 -3.18
CA LEU A 19 17.48 -12.50 -1.81
C LEU A 19 16.14 -11.77 -1.80
N ARG A 20 15.04 -12.55 -1.80
CA ARG A 20 13.71 -12.01 -1.57
C ARG A 20 13.79 -11.31 -0.22
N MET A 21 13.76 -9.99 -0.22
CA MET A 21 13.68 -9.27 1.04
C MET A 21 12.34 -9.62 1.67
N ILE A 22 12.42 -10.41 2.73
CA ILE A 22 11.25 -10.85 3.50
C ILE A 22 11.04 -9.80 4.59
N ILE A 23 9.84 -9.23 4.62
CA ILE A 23 9.37 -8.43 5.75
C ILE A 23 8.61 -9.37 6.67
N ASP A 24 9.00 -9.36 7.94
CA ASP A 24 8.33 -10.13 8.99
C ASP A 24 7.02 -9.41 9.36
N LEU A 25 5.91 -9.91 8.81
CA LEU A 25 4.58 -9.37 9.08
C LEU A 25 4.08 -9.86 10.45
N PRO A 26 3.46 -8.99 11.27
CA PRO A 26 2.74 -9.45 12.44
C PRO A 26 1.66 -10.49 12.07
N LYS A 27 1.46 -11.48 12.92
CA LYS A 27 0.52 -12.57 12.66
C LYS A 27 -0.89 -12.11 12.28
N ASN A 28 -1.38 -11.04 12.91
CA ASN A 28 -2.69 -10.49 12.60
C ASN A 28 -2.73 -9.85 11.20
N VAL A 29 -1.66 -9.20 10.77
CA VAL A 29 -1.54 -8.64 9.41
C VAL A 29 -1.54 -9.76 8.37
N GLU A 30 -0.79 -10.83 8.60
CA GLU A 30 -0.83 -12.02 7.74
C GLU A 30 -2.24 -12.61 7.66
N ASN A 31 -2.89 -12.82 8.82
CA ASN A 31 -4.24 -13.36 8.89
C ASN A 31 -5.26 -12.49 8.15
N ILE A 32 -5.14 -11.16 8.23
CA ILE A 32 -6.02 -10.24 7.50
C ILE A 32 -5.81 -10.39 5.99
N ILE A 33 -4.56 -10.39 5.53
CA ILE A 33 -4.23 -10.53 4.10
C ILE A 33 -4.69 -11.89 3.56
N GLU A 34 -4.46 -12.98 4.29
CA GLU A 34 -4.92 -14.31 3.87
C GLU A 34 -6.46 -14.40 3.83
N ARG A 35 -7.18 -13.80 4.79
CA ARG A 35 -8.63 -13.76 4.77
C ARG A 35 -9.20 -13.00 3.57
N LEU A 36 -8.61 -11.86 3.23
CA LEU A 36 -8.98 -11.14 2.00
C LEU A 36 -8.82 -12.04 0.78
N LYS A 37 -7.70 -12.73 0.69
CA LYS A 37 -7.39 -13.64 -0.42
C LYS A 37 -8.35 -14.84 -0.49
N GLU A 38 -8.72 -15.45 0.63
CA GLU A 38 -9.72 -16.55 0.70
C GLU A 38 -11.08 -16.12 0.13
N HIS A 39 -11.39 -14.82 0.18
CA HIS A 39 -12.61 -14.24 -0.38
C HIS A 39 -12.42 -13.64 -1.79
N GLY A 40 -11.28 -13.90 -2.43
CA GLY A 40 -10.99 -13.48 -3.81
C GLY A 40 -10.45 -12.06 -3.96
N PHE A 41 -10.01 -11.43 -2.85
CA PHE A 41 -9.44 -10.09 -2.87
C PHE A 41 -7.92 -10.10 -2.68
N GLU A 42 -7.26 -9.05 -3.17
CA GLU A 42 -5.86 -8.79 -2.86
C GLU A 42 -5.73 -8.04 -1.52
N GLY A 43 -4.59 -8.22 -0.85
CA GLY A 43 -4.22 -7.45 0.34
C GLY A 43 -2.72 -7.27 0.42
N PHE A 44 -2.29 -6.07 0.81
CA PHE A 44 -0.88 -5.72 0.98
C PHE A 44 -0.70 -4.80 2.18
N ALA A 45 0.32 -5.06 2.99
CA ALA A 45 0.85 -4.05 3.88
C ALA A 45 1.43 -2.91 3.03
N VAL A 46 1.27 -1.64 3.42
CA VAL A 46 1.59 -0.51 2.54
C VAL A 46 2.09 0.72 3.30
N GLY A 47 2.95 1.50 2.69
CA GLY A 47 3.33 2.80 3.22
C GLY A 47 4.40 2.76 4.31
N GLY A 48 4.15 3.46 5.41
CA GLY A 48 5.12 3.64 6.49
C GLY A 48 5.63 2.34 7.10
N CYS A 49 4.78 1.34 7.26
CA CYS A 49 5.17 0.05 7.83
C CYS A 49 6.16 -0.70 6.92
N VAL A 50 5.98 -0.64 5.60
CA VAL A 50 6.92 -1.24 4.65
C VAL A 50 8.26 -0.52 4.68
N ARG A 51 8.25 0.82 4.61
CA ARG A 51 9.45 1.66 4.73
C ARG A 51 10.21 1.38 6.02
N ASP A 52 9.54 1.37 7.16
CA ASP A 52 10.16 1.21 8.47
C ASP A 52 10.75 -0.20 8.62
N SER A 53 10.06 -1.22 8.14
CA SER A 53 10.57 -2.59 8.09
C SER A 53 11.84 -2.70 7.25
N LEU A 54 11.91 -2.03 6.11
CA LEU A 54 13.11 -1.97 5.27
C LEU A 54 14.28 -1.28 5.96
N LEU A 55 14.00 -0.31 6.83
CA LEU A 55 14.97 0.36 7.69
C LEU A 55 15.31 -0.45 8.96
N LYS A 56 14.80 -1.68 9.08
CA LYS A 56 14.96 -2.53 10.28
C LYS A 56 14.43 -1.86 11.56
N LYS A 57 13.43 -1.02 11.44
CA LYS A 57 12.68 -0.42 12.53
C LYS A 57 11.39 -1.19 12.74
N THR A 58 10.90 -1.26 13.96
CA THR A 58 9.58 -1.82 14.26
C THR A 58 8.51 -0.80 13.90
N PRO A 59 7.62 -1.09 12.93
CA PRO A 59 6.50 -0.21 12.62
C PRO A 59 5.57 -0.05 13.82
N LYS A 60 5.06 1.16 14.03
CA LYS A 60 4.05 1.42 15.07
C LYS A 60 2.67 0.97 14.64
N ASP A 61 2.33 1.27 13.39
CA ASP A 61 1.02 0.99 12.80
C ASP A 61 1.21 0.20 11.50
N TRP A 62 0.24 -0.65 11.17
CA TRP A 62 0.24 -1.46 9.97
C TRP A 62 -1.00 -1.14 9.16
N ASP A 63 -0.81 -0.39 8.08
CA ASP A 63 -1.85 -0.10 7.10
C ASP A 63 -1.90 -1.19 6.04
N ILE A 64 -3.12 -1.57 5.66
CA ILE A 64 -3.36 -2.58 4.63
C ILE A 64 -4.17 -1.93 3.51
N THR A 65 -3.75 -2.14 2.28
CA THR A 65 -4.52 -1.73 1.10
C THR A 65 -5.04 -2.95 0.36
N THR A 66 -6.24 -2.86 -0.23
CA THR A 66 -6.97 -4.00 -0.83
C THR A 66 -7.87 -3.53 -1.96
N ASP A 67 -8.24 -4.43 -2.86
CA ASP A 67 -9.27 -4.19 -3.86
C ASP A 67 -10.70 -4.51 -3.37
N ALA A 68 -10.84 -4.97 -2.11
CA ALA A 68 -12.14 -5.15 -1.46
C ALA A 68 -12.78 -3.79 -1.15
N LEU A 69 -14.08 -3.67 -1.41
CA LEU A 69 -14.85 -2.50 -1.01
C LEU A 69 -15.16 -2.53 0.51
N PRO A 70 -15.47 -1.39 1.15
CA PRO A 70 -15.83 -1.35 2.56
C PRO A 70 -16.95 -2.33 2.94
N VAL A 71 -17.95 -2.49 2.08
CA VAL A 71 -19.06 -3.44 2.28
C VAL A 71 -18.58 -4.89 2.31
N ASP A 72 -17.56 -5.23 1.51
CA ASP A 72 -17.01 -6.58 1.47
C ASP A 72 -16.11 -6.84 2.68
N MET A 73 -15.30 -5.87 3.08
CA MET A 73 -14.50 -5.96 4.31
C MET A 73 -15.39 -6.22 5.54
N LYS A 74 -16.54 -5.53 5.63
CA LYS A 74 -17.52 -5.71 6.74
C LYS A 74 -18.19 -7.08 6.73
N LYS A 75 -18.30 -7.75 5.59
CA LYS A 75 -18.77 -9.15 5.49
C LYS A 75 -17.68 -10.16 5.88
N ILE A 76 -16.43 -9.89 5.50
CA ILE A 76 -15.28 -10.77 5.75
C ILE A 76 -14.88 -10.77 7.23
N PHE A 77 -14.88 -9.59 7.86
CA PHE A 77 -14.40 -9.42 9.23
C PHE A 77 -15.53 -9.19 10.23
N LYS A 78 -15.51 -9.93 11.34
CA LYS A 78 -16.59 -9.91 12.36
C LYS A 78 -16.69 -8.60 13.13
N LYS A 79 -15.54 -7.93 13.37
CA LYS A 79 -15.48 -6.70 14.18
C LYS A 79 -14.82 -5.60 13.34
N THR A 80 -15.63 -4.64 12.90
CA THR A 80 -15.18 -3.52 12.07
C THR A 80 -15.73 -2.21 12.57
N PHE A 81 -15.03 -1.12 12.32
CA PHE A 81 -15.42 0.24 12.61
C PHE A 81 -15.29 1.11 11.37
N ASP A 82 -16.25 2.00 11.17
CA ASP A 82 -16.28 2.92 10.03
C ASP A 82 -15.44 4.16 10.36
N THR A 83 -14.12 4.06 10.27
CA THR A 83 -13.20 5.16 10.62
C THR A 83 -12.96 6.14 9.49
N GLY A 84 -13.24 5.76 8.25
CA GLY A 84 -13.04 6.61 7.07
C GLY A 84 -13.78 6.07 5.85
N ILE A 85 -15.03 5.65 6.01
CA ILE A 85 -15.79 4.94 4.98
C ILE A 85 -15.95 5.77 3.70
N ALA A 86 -16.07 7.11 3.82
CA ALA A 86 -16.16 8.02 2.68
C ALA A 86 -14.89 7.98 1.81
N HIS A 87 -13.75 7.60 2.39
CA HIS A 87 -12.46 7.45 1.72
C HIS A 87 -12.07 5.98 1.52
N GLY A 88 -12.99 5.04 1.75
CA GLY A 88 -12.78 3.62 1.57
C GLY A 88 -12.03 2.93 2.70
N THR A 89 -11.90 3.55 3.89
CA THR A 89 -11.17 3.00 5.03
C THR A 89 -12.11 2.39 6.06
N VAL A 90 -11.79 1.19 6.47
CA VAL A 90 -12.46 0.43 7.55
C VAL A 90 -11.40 -0.05 8.53
N THR A 91 -11.61 0.15 9.82
CA THR A 91 -10.76 -0.46 10.84
C THR A 91 -11.28 -1.85 11.21
N VAL A 92 -10.43 -2.85 11.07
CA VAL A 92 -10.68 -4.23 11.51
C VAL A 92 -10.06 -4.42 12.88
N LEU A 93 -10.85 -4.86 13.86
CA LEU A 93 -10.35 -5.23 15.18
C LEU A 93 -9.98 -6.71 15.23
N MET A 94 -8.71 -7.00 15.52
CA MET A 94 -8.19 -8.36 15.68
C MET A 94 -7.33 -8.43 16.95
N ASP A 95 -7.68 -9.32 17.85
CA ASP A 95 -6.99 -9.51 19.16
C ASP A 95 -6.81 -8.22 19.96
N GLY A 96 -7.83 -7.34 19.93
CA GLY A 96 -7.80 -6.06 20.66
C GLY A 96 -7.02 -4.95 19.95
N VAL A 97 -6.44 -5.21 18.78
CA VAL A 97 -5.70 -4.23 17.98
C VAL A 97 -6.49 -3.85 16.73
N GLY A 98 -6.57 -2.56 16.45
CA GLY A 98 -7.20 -2.02 15.23
C GLY A 98 -6.20 -1.96 14.08
N TYR A 99 -6.63 -2.44 12.90
CA TYR A 99 -5.86 -2.37 11.66
C TYR A 99 -6.67 -1.62 10.62
N GLU A 100 -6.09 -0.60 10.00
CA GLU A 100 -6.75 0.16 8.94
C GLU A 100 -6.62 -0.55 7.60
N LEU A 101 -7.77 -0.86 6.99
CA LEU A 101 -7.87 -1.42 5.66
C LEU A 101 -8.48 -0.37 4.74
N THR A 102 -7.76 -0.02 3.67
CA THR A 102 -8.22 0.98 2.70
C THR A 102 -8.39 0.35 1.32
N THR A 103 -9.56 0.56 0.72
CA THR A 103 -9.81 0.15 -0.68
C THR A 103 -8.89 0.92 -1.62
N TYR A 104 -8.34 0.25 -2.64
CA TYR A 104 -7.60 0.92 -3.72
C TYR A 104 -8.42 2.07 -4.28
N ARG A 105 -7.82 3.22 -4.40
CA ARG A 105 -8.52 4.40 -4.85
C ARG A 105 -7.65 5.33 -5.69
N ILE A 106 -8.34 6.17 -6.44
CA ILE A 106 -7.78 7.32 -7.14
C ILE A 106 -8.37 8.54 -6.43
N ASP A 107 -7.50 9.40 -5.94
CA ASP A 107 -7.92 10.65 -5.30
C ASP A 107 -8.23 11.69 -6.38
N GLY A 108 -9.33 12.44 -6.19
CA GLY A 108 -9.67 13.60 -7.01
C GLY A 108 -8.84 14.83 -6.66
N ASN A 109 -9.35 16.01 -6.94
CA ASN A 109 -8.67 17.26 -6.58
C ASN A 109 -8.62 17.42 -5.05
N TYR A 110 -7.70 18.25 -4.59
CA TYR A 110 -7.51 18.60 -3.18
C TYR A 110 -7.74 20.10 -3.02
N SER A 111 -8.95 20.53 -2.62
CA SER A 111 -9.24 21.95 -2.41
C SER A 111 -8.67 22.48 -1.09
N ASP A 112 -8.50 21.62 -0.08
CA ASP A 112 -7.89 21.98 1.21
C ASP A 112 -6.40 21.58 1.31
N GLY A 113 -5.82 21.03 0.23
CA GLY A 113 -4.43 20.55 0.17
C GLY A 113 -4.16 19.32 1.06
N ARG A 114 -5.15 18.79 1.77
CA ARG A 114 -4.96 17.67 2.71
C ARG A 114 -5.89 16.48 2.44
N HIS A 115 -7.14 16.74 2.11
CA HIS A 115 -8.13 15.70 1.85
C HIS A 115 -8.63 15.79 0.41
N PRO A 116 -8.77 14.67 -0.31
CA PRO A 116 -9.34 14.70 -1.65
C PRO A 116 -10.84 15.07 -1.58
N ASP A 117 -11.26 15.95 -2.48
CA ASP A 117 -12.68 16.36 -2.60
C ASP A 117 -13.58 15.21 -3.00
N SER A 118 -13.02 14.25 -3.72
CA SER A 118 -13.69 13.02 -4.13
C SER A 118 -12.71 11.86 -4.23
N VAL A 119 -13.19 10.64 -4.04
CA VAL A 119 -12.43 9.43 -4.26
C VAL A 119 -13.19 8.51 -5.21
N SER A 120 -12.47 7.86 -6.11
CA SER A 120 -12.99 6.79 -6.96
C SER A 120 -12.28 5.49 -6.61
N PHE A 121 -13.04 4.44 -6.33
CA PHE A 121 -12.44 3.14 -6.03
C PHE A 121 -11.86 2.51 -7.29
N SER A 122 -10.73 1.84 -7.13
CA SER A 122 -10.00 1.17 -8.20
C SER A 122 -9.83 -0.32 -7.89
N LYS A 123 -9.49 -1.09 -8.92
CA LYS A 123 -9.06 -2.49 -8.80
C LYS A 123 -7.54 -2.62 -8.99
N SER A 124 -6.83 -1.51 -9.12
CA SER A 124 -5.41 -1.48 -9.45
C SER A 124 -4.57 -0.99 -8.28
N LEU A 125 -3.70 -1.88 -7.76
CA LEU A 125 -2.71 -1.50 -6.76
C LEU A 125 -1.80 -0.37 -7.26
N SER A 126 -1.47 -0.35 -8.56
CA SER A 126 -0.61 0.69 -9.12
C SER A 126 -1.23 2.09 -9.05
N GLU A 127 -2.55 2.21 -9.23
CA GLU A 127 -3.27 3.46 -9.06
C GLU A 127 -3.29 3.91 -7.60
N ASP A 128 -3.49 2.98 -6.66
CA ASP A 128 -3.42 3.30 -5.22
C ASP A 128 -2.02 3.76 -4.80
N LEU A 129 -0.97 3.13 -5.32
CA LEU A 129 0.41 3.55 -5.04
C LEU A 129 0.75 4.90 -5.70
N CYS A 130 0.20 5.17 -6.89
CA CYS A 130 0.44 6.41 -7.64
C CYS A 130 -0.10 7.66 -6.93
N ARG A 131 -1.19 7.57 -6.17
CA ARG A 131 -1.76 8.70 -5.42
C ARG A 131 -0.98 9.08 -4.16
N ARG A 132 -0.03 8.24 -3.69
CA ARG A 132 0.75 8.48 -2.48
C ARG A 132 1.73 9.63 -2.66
N ASP A 133 2.11 10.24 -1.56
CA ASP A 133 2.96 11.44 -1.51
C ASP A 133 4.41 11.18 -1.97
N PHE A 134 5.11 10.29 -1.27
CA PHE A 134 6.53 10.02 -1.47
C PHE A 134 6.79 8.59 -1.94
N THR A 135 7.82 8.42 -2.78
CA THR A 135 8.25 7.11 -3.30
C THR A 135 8.52 6.10 -2.19
N ILE A 136 9.15 6.55 -1.10
CA ILE A 136 9.45 5.72 0.07
C ILE A 136 8.22 5.25 0.84
N ASN A 137 7.06 5.87 0.64
CA ASN A 137 5.75 5.48 1.19
C ASN A 137 4.84 4.83 0.15
N ALA A 138 5.27 4.75 -1.11
CA ALA A 138 4.54 4.15 -2.22
C ALA A 138 5.03 2.73 -2.54
N MET A 139 5.33 1.98 -1.50
CA MET A 139 5.72 0.57 -1.56
C MET A 139 4.70 -0.28 -0.84
N ALA A 140 4.40 -1.46 -1.40
CA ALA A 140 3.50 -2.44 -0.82
C ALA A 140 4.20 -3.79 -0.64
N TYR A 141 3.72 -4.61 0.29
CA TYR A 141 4.29 -5.92 0.58
C TYR A 141 3.23 -6.96 0.89
N SER A 142 3.41 -8.16 0.36
CA SER A 142 2.74 -9.38 0.84
C SER A 142 3.70 -10.56 0.74
N ASN A 143 3.51 -11.58 1.60
CA ASN A 143 4.36 -12.77 1.59
C ASN A 143 4.35 -13.49 0.22
N LYS A 144 3.24 -13.42 -0.51
CA LYS A 144 3.09 -14.05 -1.83
C LYS A 144 3.84 -13.30 -2.93
N LYS A 145 3.69 -11.98 -3.01
CA LYS A 145 4.24 -11.16 -4.11
C LYS A 145 5.60 -10.51 -3.76
N GLY A 146 5.94 -10.47 -2.46
CA GLY A 146 7.12 -9.71 -2.00
C GLY A 146 6.86 -8.21 -2.03
N ILE A 147 7.92 -7.42 -2.19
CA ILE A 147 7.83 -5.96 -2.26
C ILE A 147 7.41 -5.54 -3.67
N VAL A 148 6.36 -4.74 -3.74
CA VAL A 148 5.91 -4.03 -4.96
C VAL A 148 6.39 -2.59 -4.83
N ASP A 149 7.32 -2.19 -5.69
CA ASP A 149 7.95 -0.88 -5.73
C ASP A 149 7.97 -0.36 -7.17
N LEU A 150 7.01 0.49 -7.52
CA LEU A 150 6.82 1.00 -8.87
C LEU A 150 7.54 2.34 -9.13
N PHE A 151 8.07 2.97 -8.08
CA PHE A 151 8.59 4.33 -8.14
C PHE A 151 10.02 4.46 -7.60
N ASP A 152 10.77 3.35 -7.55
CA ASP A 152 12.16 3.30 -7.03
C ASP A 152 12.26 3.73 -5.55
N GLY A 153 11.21 3.52 -4.74
CA GLY A 153 11.18 3.92 -3.33
C GLY A 153 12.27 3.25 -2.49
N ARG A 154 12.61 2.01 -2.79
CA ARG A 154 13.73 1.29 -2.14
C ARG A 154 15.06 1.97 -2.40
N LYS A 155 15.30 2.39 -3.65
CA LYS A 155 16.52 3.08 -4.06
C LYS A 155 16.62 4.44 -3.39
N ASP A 156 15.51 5.20 -3.35
CA ASP A 156 15.45 6.49 -2.66
C ASP A 156 15.71 6.31 -1.17
N LEU A 157 15.10 5.28 -0.55
CA LEU A 157 15.31 4.96 0.86
C LEU A 157 16.77 4.64 1.19
N GLN A 158 17.45 3.83 0.36
CA GLN A 158 18.87 3.49 0.51
C GLN A 158 19.80 4.70 0.38
N ASN A 159 19.43 5.66 -0.47
CA ASN A 159 20.22 6.86 -0.73
C ASN A 159 19.82 8.05 0.18
N GLY A 160 18.87 7.88 1.11
CA GLY A 160 18.39 8.96 1.97
C GLY A 160 17.67 10.07 1.21
N ILE A 161 17.02 9.75 0.09
CA ILE A 161 16.30 10.70 -0.77
C ILE A 161 14.82 10.68 -0.44
N ILE A 162 14.22 11.86 -0.28
CA ILE A 162 12.78 12.05 -0.22
C ILE A 162 12.34 12.61 -1.58
N ARG A 163 11.57 11.81 -2.32
CA ARG A 163 11.09 12.15 -3.66
C ARG A 163 9.57 11.99 -3.73
N ALA A 164 8.89 12.96 -4.35
CA ALA A 164 7.45 12.85 -4.62
C ALA A 164 7.16 11.77 -5.66
N VAL A 165 6.02 11.11 -5.52
CA VAL A 165 5.47 10.26 -6.58
C VAL A 165 4.89 11.18 -7.66
N GLY A 166 5.39 11.06 -8.91
CA GLY A 166 4.98 11.91 -10.02
C GLY A 166 5.59 13.31 -9.97
N ASP A 167 4.78 14.33 -10.28
CA ASP A 167 5.19 15.73 -10.31
C ASP A 167 4.96 16.38 -8.93
N ALA A 168 6.05 16.71 -8.24
CA ALA A 168 6.01 17.31 -6.90
C ALA A 168 5.21 18.64 -6.90
N LYS A 169 5.36 19.45 -7.94
CA LYS A 169 4.68 20.75 -8.03
C LYS A 169 3.16 20.60 -8.08
N LYS A 170 2.67 19.62 -8.87
CA LYS A 170 1.23 19.33 -8.95
C LYS A 170 0.67 18.65 -7.69
N ARG A 171 1.53 18.13 -6.83
CA ARG A 171 1.10 17.41 -5.64
C ARG A 171 1.09 18.29 -4.39
N PHE A 172 1.89 19.34 -4.32
CA PHE A 172 2.08 20.17 -3.13
C PHE A 172 1.78 21.64 -3.35
N ASP A 173 1.29 22.07 -4.57
CA ASP A 173 0.70 23.38 -4.83
C ASP A 173 -0.82 23.30 -4.59
#